data_ba26622f9c166010ea810c4aa5ac5c1f
#
_entry.id   ba26622f9c166010ea810c4aa5ac5c1f
#
_cell.length_a   1.000
_cell.length_b   1.000
_cell.length_c   1.000
_cell.angle_alpha   90.00
_cell.angle_beta   90.00
_cell.angle_gamma   90.00
#
_symmetry.space_group_name_H-M   'P 1'
#
loop_
_entity.id
_entity.type
_entity.pdbx_description
1 polymer ?
#
loop_
_entity_poly.entity_id
_entity_poly.type
_entity_poly.pdbx_seq_one_letter_code
_entity_poly.pdbx_strand_id
1 'polypeptide(L)'
;MMTEARMKQIHKNNLQMERLTELYKAHRYAAMSSEINMSGMPSGKGGIDDSMSDIDDSVDIETEYRALYFENELLIKEARKYINQLPDNILRMVMELKYINGMDEYEISAEVGVPYKQCYSMLKVHWNNVF
;
A
#
# COMPACT_ATOMS: atom_id res chain seq x y z
N MET A 1 -9.57 0.66 -19.10
CA MET A 1 -9.02 -0.66 -19.41
C MET A 1 -7.89 -1.00 -18.44
N MET A 2 -7.86 -2.22 -17.92
CA MET A 2 -6.80 -2.64 -17.01
C MET A 2 -5.49 -2.90 -17.76
N THR A 3 -4.38 -2.41 -17.22
CA THR A 3 -3.04 -2.59 -17.78
C THR A 3 -2.09 -3.11 -16.70
N GLU A 4 -0.95 -3.62 -17.11
CA GLU A 4 0.09 -4.04 -16.15
C GLU A 4 0.50 -2.89 -15.24
N ALA A 5 0.65 -1.70 -15.80
CA ALA A 5 1.02 -0.51 -15.02
C ALA A 5 -0.02 -0.19 -13.94
N ARG A 6 -1.31 -0.30 -14.27
CA ARG A 6 -2.38 -0.08 -13.29
C ARG A 6 -2.39 -1.15 -12.21
N MET A 7 -2.13 -2.40 -12.57
CA MET A 7 -1.98 -3.49 -11.60
C MET A 7 -0.81 -3.21 -10.63
N LYS A 8 0.32 -2.79 -11.16
CA LYS A 8 1.48 -2.44 -10.34
C LYS A 8 1.22 -1.22 -9.46
N GLN A 9 0.32 -0.35 -9.87
CA GLN A 9 -0.03 0.83 -9.08
C GLN A 9 -0.68 0.44 -7.74
N ILE A 10 -1.40 -0.68 -7.68
CA ILE A 10 -1.97 -1.19 -6.42
C ILE A 10 -0.85 -1.41 -5.40
N HIS A 11 0.24 -2.06 -5.80
CA HIS A 11 1.37 -2.32 -4.93
C HIS A 11 2.05 -1.02 -4.49
N LYS A 12 2.26 -0.10 -5.42
CA LYS A 12 2.83 1.21 -5.11
C LYS A 12 1.97 1.99 -4.12
N ASN A 13 0.65 1.94 -4.30
CA ASN A 13 -0.28 2.58 -3.38
C ASN A 13 -0.21 1.96 -1.99
N ASN A 14 -0.11 0.63 -1.90
CA ASN A 14 0.03 -0.07 -0.63
C ASN A 14 1.32 0.34 0.10
N LEU A 15 2.43 0.43 -0.62
CA LEU A 15 3.70 0.88 -0.05
C LEU A 15 3.61 2.33 0.43
N GLN A 16 2.95 3.19 -0.33
CA GLN A 16 2.76 4.59 0.06
C GLN A 16 1.88 4.69 1.30
N MET A 17 0.82 3.88 1.40
CA MET A 17 -0.03 3.85 2.58
C MET A 17 0.73 3.37 3.82
N GLU A 18 1.59 2.36 3.67
CA GLU A 18 2.45 1.90 4.77
C GLU A 18 3.37 3.03 5.24
N ARG A 19 3.97 3.75 4.31
CA ARG A 19 4.84 4.87 4.62
C ARG A 19 4.09 5.98 5.35
N LEU A 20 2.88 6.30 4.90
CA LEU A 20 2.04 7.30 5.55
C LEU A 20 1.65 6.87 6.96
N THR A 21 1.38 5.58 7.16
CA THR A 21 1.09 5.03 8.49
C THR A 21 2.28 5.21 9.43
N GLU A 22 3.49 4.94 8.96
CA GLU A 22 4.70 5.12 9.78
C GLU A 22 4.92 6.60 10.12
N LEU A 23 4.73 7.49 9.17
CA LEU A 23 4.84 8.94 9.40
C LEU A 23 3.78 9.43 10.39
N TYR A 24 2.55 8.95 10.26
CA TYR A 24 1.46 9.28 11.17
C TYR A 24 1.82 8.88 12.60
N LYS A 25 2.28 7.65 12.79
CA LYS A 25 2.70 7.15 14.10
C LYS A 25 3.83 7.98 14.68
N ALA A 26 4.82 8.34 13.87
CA ALA A 26 5.96 9.14 14.30
C ALA A 26 5.51 10.52 14.79
N HIS A 27 4.65 11.20 14.05
CA HIS A 27 4.15 12.52 14.44
C HIS A 27 3.26 12.46 15.68
N ARG A 28 2.41 11.44 15.79
CA ARG A 28 1.57 11.25 16.98
C ARG A 28 2.42 10.95 18.21
N TYR A 29 3.43 10.13 18.06
CA TYR A 29 4.34 9.79 19.16
C TYR A 29 5.13 11.02 19.60
N ALA A 30 5.64 11.81 18.67
CA ALA A 30 6.36 13.05 18.97
C ALA A 30 5.47 14.03 19.73
N ALA A 31 4.22 14.20 19.31
CA ALA A 31 3.26 15.07 20.00
C ALA A 31 3.00 14.61 21.42
N MET A 32 2.81 13.31 21.63
CA MET A 32 2.60 12.73 22.95
C MET A 32 3.85 12.89 23.84
N SER A 33 5.03 12.67 23.28
CA SER A 33 6.29 12.83 24.00
C SER A 33 6.49 14.28 24.43
N SER A 34 6.16 15.22 23.57
CA SER A 34 6.24 16.65 23.88
C SER A 34 5.32 17.03 25.03
N GLU A 35 4.10 16.51 25.05
CA GLU A 35 3.15 16.73 26.13
C GLU A 35 3.66 16.18 27.44
N ILE A 36 4.21 14.98 27.44
CA ILE A 36 4.77 14.33 28.62
C ILE A 36 5.97 15.14 29.13
N ASN A 37 6.86 15.57 28.26
CA ASN A 37 8.04 16.34 28.61
C ASN A 37 7.67 17.69 29.20
N MET A 38 6.62 18.31 28.72
CA MET A 38 6.15 19.61 29.19
C MET A 38 5.69 19.59 30.65
N SER A 39 5.16 18.50 31.11
CA SER A 39 4.61 18.38 32.47
C SER A 39 5.69 18.55 33.55
N GLY A 40 6.96 18.35 33.21
CA GLY A 40 8.08 18.47 34.15
C GLY A 40 9.04 19.61 33.88
N MET A 41 8.83 20.40 32.83
CA MET A 41 9.79 21.39 32.36
C MET A 41 9.18 22.79 32.37
N PRO A 42 9.83 23.75 33.05
CA PRO A 42 9.32 25.13 33.09
C PRO A 42 9.49 25.94 31.80
N SER A 43 10.32 25.51 30.88
CA SER A 43 10.56 26.24 29.63
C SER A 43 10.03 25.44 28.44
N GLY A 44 8.73 25.48 28.26
CA GLY A 44 8.07 24.67 27.23
C GLY A 44 7.68 25.40 25.95
N LYS A 45 8.20 26.57 25.68
CA LYS A 45 7.77 27.39 24.55
C LYS A 45 7.96 26.69 23.20
N GLY A 46 9.15 26.15 22.94
CA GLY A 46 9.43 25.44 21.71
C GLY A 46 8.65 24.12 21.60
N GLY A 47 8.49 23.43 22.73
CA GLY A 47 7.81 22.16 22.77
C GLY A 47 6.32 22.26 22.43
N ILE A 48 5.67 23.33 22.85
CA ILE A 48 4.24 23.55 22.57
C ILE A 48 4.04 23.73 21.07
N ASP A 49 4.83 24.57 20.43
CA ASP A 49 4.73 24.84 19.01
C ASP A 49 5.04 23.58 18.19
N ASP A 50 6.07 22.84 18.58
CA ASP A 50 6.44 21.59 17.91
C ASP A 50 5.34 20.54 18.04
N SER A 51 4.71 20.43 19.20
CA SER A 51 3.63 19.49 19.46
C SER A 51 2.43 19.79 18.57
N MET A 52 2.06 21.04 18.42
CA MET A 52 0.95 21.43 17.55
C MET A 52 1.27 21.20 16.09
N SER A 53 2.50 21.48 15.66
CA SER A 53 2.93 21.20 14.29
C SER A 53 2.84 19.70 13.97
N ASP A 54 3.28 18.83 14.88
CA ASP A 54 3.20 17.38 14.71
C ASP A 54 1.75 16.89 14.63
N ILE A 55 0.85 17.46 15.40
CA ILE A 55 -0.57 17.13 15.36
C ILE A 55 -1.15 17.55 14.02
N ASP A 56 -0.87 18.76 13.54
CA ASP A 56 -1.35 19.25 12.25
C ASP A 56 -0.82 18.39 11.11
N ASP A 57 0.47 18.05 11.14
CA ASP A 57 1.09 17.18 10.13
C ASP A 57 0.44 15.79 10.14
N SER A 58 0.11 15.25 11.32
CA SER A 58 -0.54 13.94 11.40
C SER A 58 -1.95 13.96 10.82
N VAL A 59 -2.69 15.07 10.97
CA VAL A 59 -4.02 15.22 10.37
C VAL A 59 -3.92 15.29 8.86
N ASP A 60 -2.92 16.01 8.32
CA ASP A 60 -2.68 16.09 6.89
C ASP A 60 -2.32 14.71 6.31
N ILE A 61 -1.48 13.96 7.00
CA ILE A 61 -1.10 12.60 6.63
C ILE A 61 -2.32 11.69 6.63
N GLU A 62 -3.18 11.78 7.63
CA GLU A 62 -4.41 11.01 7.71
C GLU A 62 -5.33 11.30 6.52
N THR A 63 -5.47 12.56 6.15
CA THR A 63 -6.29 12.98 5.00
C THR A 63 -5.73 12.40 3.71
N GLU A 64 -4.42 12.48 3.53
CA GLU A 64 -3.74 11.92 2.36
C GLU A 64 -3.91 10.39 2.30
N TYR A 65 -3.77 9.72 3.44
CA TYR A 65 -3.98 8.28 3.55
C TYR A 65 -5.38 7.88 3.13
N ARG A 66 -6.40 8.58 3.62
CA ARG A 66 -7.79 8.28 3.28
C ARG A 66 -8.08 8.45 1.80
N ALA A 67 -7.56 9.50 1.20
CA ALA A 67 -7.73 9.73 -0.25
C ALA A 67 -7.09 8.60 -1.05
N LEU A 68 -5.88 8.21 -0.67
CA LEU A 68 -5.15 7.13 -1.33
C LEU A 68 -5.85 5.78 -1.11
N TYR A 69 -6.38 5.55 0.08
CA TYR A 69 -7.13 4.33 0.41
C TYR A 69 -8.34 4.17 -0.52
N PHE A 70 -9.15 5.21 -0.67
CA PHE A 70 -10.32 5.16 -1.54
C PHE A 70 -9.93 4.94 -2.99
N GLU A 71 -8.92 5.64 -3.45
CA GLU A 71 -8.42 5.49 -4.82
C GLU A 71 -7.94 4.05 -5.06
N ASN A 72 -7.20 3.49 -4.10
CA ASN A 72 -6.69 2.13 -4.21
C ASN A 72 -7.80 1.08 -4.14
N GLU A 73 -8.82 1.30 -3.32
CA GLU A 73 -9.98 0.39 -3.25
C GLU A 73 -10.72 0.32 -4.58
N LEU A 74 -10.88 1.44 -5.26
CA LEU A 74 -11.48 1.46 -6.61
C LEU A 74 -10.61 0.72 -7.61
N LEU A 75 -9.30 0.90 -7.53
CA LEU A 75 -8.35 0.23 -8.41
C LEU A 75 -8.34 -1.29 -8.17
N ILE A 76 -8.39 -1.72 -6.91
CA ILE A 76 -8.47 -3.14 -6.55
C ILE A 76 -9.77 -3.75 -7.08
N LYS A 77 -10.88 -3.05 -6.96
CA LYS A 77 -12.16 -3.51 -7.47
C LYS A 77 -12.13 -3.70 -8.98
N GLU A 78 -11.55 -2.75 -9.68
CA GLU A 78 -11.36 -2.82 -11.13
C GLU A 78 -10.45 -4.00 -11.51
N ALA A 79 -9.36 -4.18 -10.76
CA ALA A 79 -8.43 -5.28 -10.98
C ALA A 79 -9.08 -6.64 -10.77
N ARG A 80 -9.86 -6.80 -9.71
CA ARG A 80 -10.58 -8.06 -9.44
C ARG A 80 -11.58 -8.38 -10.54
N LYS A 81 -12.29 -7.38 -11.03
CA LYS A 81 -13.21 -7.53 -12.13
C LYS A 81 -12.50 -8.03 -13.38
N TYR A 82 -11.36 -7.46 -13.68
CA TYR A 82 -10.52 -7.88 -14.80
C TYR A 82 -10.04 -9.33 -14.63
N ILE A 83 -9.49 -9.64 -13.46
CA ILE A 83 -8.94 -10.98 -13.16
C ILE A 83 -10.04 -12.04 -13.27
N ASN A 84 -11.23 -11.76 -12.76
CA ASN A 84 -12.33 -12.71 -12.77
C ASN A 84 -12.85 -13.03 -14.17
N GLN A 85 -12.52 -12.22 -15.16
CA GLN A 85 -12.89 -12.46 -16.55
C GLN A 85 -11.88 -13.35 -17.29
N LEU A 86 -10.73 -13.62 -16.68
CA LEU A 86 -9.72 -14.47 -17.32
C LEU A 86 -10.13 -15.94 -17.26
N PRO A 87 -9.94 -16.69 -18.37
CA PRO A 87 -10.38 -18.09 -18.43
C PRO A 87 -9.49 -19.06 -17.66
N ASP A 88 -8.21 -18.74 -17.49
CA ASP A 88 -7.24 -19.61 -16.83
C ASP A 88 -7.29 -19.45 -15.31
N ASN A 89 -7.66 -20.53 -14.60
CA ASN A 89 -7.76 -20.53 -13.15
C ASN A 89 -6.41 -20.21 -12.47
N ILE A 90 -5.34 -20.81 -12.97
CA ILE A 90 -4.00 -20.62 -12.37
C ILE A 90 -3.55 -19.18 -12.57
N LEU A 91 -3.75 -18.63 -13.76
CA LEU A 91 -3.41 -17.24 -14.04
C LEU A 91 -4.18 -16.28 -13.13
N ARG A 92 -5.48 -16.53 -12.93
CA ARG A 92 -6.29 -15.73 -12.00
C ARG A 92 -5.71 -15.75 -10.59
N MET A 93 -5.34 -16.91 -10.08
CA MET A 93 -4.74 -17.05 -8.75
C MET A 93 -3.42 -16.32 -8.66
N VAL A 94 -2.56 -16.52 -9.66
CA VAL A 94 -1.25 -15.87 -9.70
C VAL A 94 -1.39 -14.34 -9.72
N MET A 95 -2.28 -13.82 -10.56
CA MET A 95 -2.50 -12.38 -10.66
C MET A 95 -3.07 -11.79 -9.38
N GLU A 96 -4.01 -12.46 -8.76
CA GLU A 96 -4.58 -11.99 -7.50
C GLU A 96 -3.53 -11.95 -6.39
N LEU A 97 -2.76 -13.01 -6.25
CA LEU A 97 -1.73 -13.08 -5.21
C LEU A 97 -0.62 -12.05 -5.46
N LYS A 98 -0.23 -11.84 -6.71
CA LYS A 98 0.83 -10.90 -7.03
C LYS A 98 0.41 -9.44 -6.87
N TYR A 99 -0.70 -9.06 -7.51
CA TYR A 99 -1.06 -7.65 -7.61
C TYR A 99 -1.93 -7.14 -6.46
N ILE A 100 -2.82 -7.98 -5.96
CA ILE A 100 -3.70 -7.57 -4.86
C ILE A 100 -3.07 -7.89 -3.51
N ASN A 101 -2.52 -9.09 -3.35
CA ASN A 101 -1.92 -9.52 -2.08
C ASN A 101 -0.45 -9.13 -1.92
N GLY A 102 0.21 -8.68 -2.98
CA GLY A 102 1.58 -8.19 -2.92
C GLY A 102 2.65 -9.28 -2.76
N MET A 103 2.35 -10.51 -3.10
CA MET A 103 3.30 -11.61 -3.02
C MET A 103 4.30 -11.59 -4.19
N ASP A 104 5.53 -12.03 -3.94
CA ASP A 104 6.49 -12.25 -5.00
C ASP A 104 6.30 -13.63 -5.63
N GLU A 105 7.02 -13.91 -6.71
CA GLU A 105 6.87 -15.17 -7.46
C GLU A 105 7.24 -16.40 -6.64
N TYR A 106 8.17 -16.28 -5.68
CA TYR A 106 8.54 -17.38 -4.80
C TYR A 106 7.42 -17.73 -3.83
N GLU A 107 6.81 -16.72 -3.23
CA GLU A 107 5.68 -16.88 -2.33
C GLU A 107 4.46 -17.46 -3.07
N ILE A 108 4.18 -16.95 -4.26
CA ILE A 108 3.10 -17.44 -5.11
C ILE A 108 3.33 -18.90 -5.48
N SER A 109 4.54 -19.25 -5.85
CA SER A 109 4.93 -20.62 -6.19
C SER A 109 4.65 -21.59 -5.03
N ALA A 110 4.98 -21.19 -3.81
CA ALA A 110 4.71 -22.00 -2.63
C ALA A 110 3.23 -22.17 -2.38
N GLU A 111 2.44 -21.12 -2.60
CA GLU A 111 0.99 -21.11 -2.35
C GLU A 111 0.21 -21.90 -3.40
N VAL A 112 0.54 -21.72 -4.68
CA VAL A 112 -0.20 -22.26 -5.81
C VAL A 112 0.33 -23.63 -6.25
N GLY A 113 1.58 -23.94 -5.94
CA GLY A 113 2.22 -25.19 -6.35
C GLY A 113 2.75 -25.18 -7.78
N VAL A 114 2.97 -24.01 -8.35
CA VAL A 114 3.51 -23.85 -9.71
C VAL A 114 4.93 -23.29 -9.60
N PRO A 115 5.91 -23.79 -10.39
CA PRO A 115 7.27 -23.24 -10.32
C PRO A 115 7.34 -21.73 -10.53
N TYR A 116 8.20 -21.05 -9.78
CA TYR A 116 8.24 -19.58 -9.83
C TYR A 116 8.56 -19.04 -11.23
N LYS A 117 9.36 -19.75 -11.99
CA LYS A 117 9.69 -19.37 -13.38
C LYS A 117 8.44 -19.42 -14.27
N GLN A 118 7.58 -20.39 -14.03
CA GLN A 118 6.33 -20.52 -14.77
C GLN A 118 5.37 -19.40 -14.40
N CYS A 119 5.27 -19.04 -13.13
CA CYS A 119 4.47 -17.88 -12.69
C CYS A 119 4.92 -16.60 -13.41
N TYR A 120 6.22 -16.38 -13.44
CA TYR A 120 6.80 -15.23 -14.12
C TYR A 120 6.48 -15.23 -15.61
N SER A 121 6.66 -16.39 -16.26
CA SER A 121 6.39 -16.54 -17.70
C SER A 121 4.93 -16.31 -18.04
N MET A 122 4.02 -16.84 -17.24
CA MET A 122 2.57 -16.67 -17.45
C MET A 122 2.18 -15.19 -17.44
N LEU A 123 2.69 -14.44 -16.49
CA LEU A 123 2.41 -13.01 -16.40
C LEU A 123 2.98 -12.25 -17.59
N LYS A 124 4.21 -12.56 -17.96
CA LYS A 124 4.88 -11.92 -19.08
C LYS A 124 4.15 -12.17 -20.41
N VAL A 125 3.76 -13.42 -20.64
CA VAL A 125 3.01 -13.81 -21.85
C VAL A 125 1.66 -13.10 -21.86
N HIS A 126 0.97 -13.07 -20.74
CA HIS A 126 -0.34 -12.41 -20.67
C HIS A 126 -0.25 -10.95 -21.06
N TRP A 127 0.67 -10.18 -20.44
CA TRP A 127 0.77 -8.75 -20.71
C TRP A 127 1.31 -8.44 -22.10
N ASN A 128 2.14 -9.31 -22.64
CA ASN A 128 2.63 -9.14 -24.02
C ASN A 128 1.52 -9.38 -25.04
N ASN A 129 0.56 -10.26 -24.75
CA ASN A 129 -0.53 -10.59 -25.67
C ASN A 129 -1.68 -9.58 -25.61
N VAL A 130 -1.75 -8.76 -24.58
CA VAL A 130 -2.79 -7.73 -24.44
C VAL A 130 -2.52 -6.51 -25.34
N PHE A 131 -1.29 -6.33 -25.78
CA PHE A 131 -0.89 -5.19 -26.63
C PHE A 131 -0.46 -5.61 -28.04
#